data_2ac9951a335b498e5c25a64daebec0b8
#
_entry.id   2ac9951a335b498e5c25a64daebec0b8
#
_cell.length_a   1.000
_cell.length_b   1.000
_cell.length_c   1.000
_cell.angle_alpha   90.00
_cell.angle_beta   90.00
_cell.angle_gamma   90.00
#
_symmetry.space_group_name_H-M   'P 1'
#
loop_
_entity.id
_entity.type
_entity.pdbx_description
1 polymer ?
#
loop_
_entity_poly.entity_id
_entity_poly.type
_entity_poly.pdbx_seq_one_letter_code
_entity_poly.pdbx_strand_id
1 'polypeptide(L)'
;MTKADEDAIREIELQFNEAWGRHDADGMVASLADDAQFITVNGAWTKTHAEYLDLMKRLHGVNGPFRVSTRDTPEMHIRFLAPDVAMMHSKFHIHGDTDEPERTGIGTRVVRKIDGRWRTVAVQNTDVRVGRRH
;
A
#
# COMPACT_ATOMS: atom_id res chain seq x y z
N MET A 1 -16.52 14.95 4.88
CA MET A 1 -15.75 14.08 5.79
C MET A 1 -16.72 13.34 6.68
N THR A 2 -16.98 12.13 6.34
CA THR A 2 -17.97 11.31 7.05
C THR A 2 -17.31 10.02 7.54
N LYS A 3 -18.03 9.29 8.42
CA LYS A 3 -17.60 7.96 8.81
C LYS A 3 -17.55 7.02 7.60
N ALA A 4 -18.47 7.19 6.65
CA ALA A 4 -18.46 6.42 5.42
C ALA A 4 -17.19 6.69 4.60
N ASP A 5 -16.71 7.92 4.54
CA ASP A 5 -15.45 8.27 3.88
C ASP A 5 -14.27 7.62 4.59
N GLU A 6 -14.21 7.69 5.92
CA GLU A 6 -13.15 7.01 6.69
C GLU A 6 -13.16 5.50 6.45
N ASP A 7 -14.33 4.88 6.50
CA ASP A 7 -14.46 3.44 6.28
C ASP A 7 -14.02 3.05 4.88
N ALA A 8 -14.36 3.85 3.87
CA ALA A 8 -13.95 3.60 2.49
C ALA A 8 -12.42 3.69 2.32
N ILE A 9 -11.79 4.64 2.99
CA ILE A 9 -10.33 4.81 2.94
C ILE A 9 -9.63 3.64 3.65
N ARG A 10 -10.11 3.22 4.83
CA ARG A 10 -9.58 2.05 5.54
C ARG A 10 -9.71 0.78 4.69
N GLU A 11 -10.83 0.64 4.00
CA GLU A 11 -11.09 -0.52 3.15
C GLU A 11 -10.09 -0.64 2.02
N ILE A 12 -9.54 0.46 1.51
CA ILE A 12 -8.48 0.43 0.49
C ILE A 12 -7.28 -0.36 0.99
N GLU A 13 -6.84 -0.09 2.22
CA GLU A 13 -5.70 -0.80 2.82
C GLU A 13 -6.02 -2.27 3.10
N LEU A 14 -7.22 -2.54 3.61
CA LEU A 14 -7.64 -3.91 3.93
C LEU A 14 -7.78 -4.77 2.66
N GLN A 15 -8.30 -4.21 1.58
CA GLN A 15 -8.38 -4.90 0.30
C GLN A 15 -7.01 -5.14 -0.32
N PHE A 16 -6.10 -4.20 -0.15
CA PHE A 16 -4.70 -4.37 -0.56
C PHE A 16 -4.07 -5.58 0.14
N ASN A 17 -4.25 -5.68 1.45
CA ASN A 17 -3.73 -6.80 2.24
C ASN A 17 -4.34 -8.13 1.80
N GLU A 18 -5.63 -8.16 1.54
CA GLU A 18 -6.33 -9.36 1.09
C GLU A 18 -5.80 -9.81 -0.28
N ALA A 19 -5.69 -8.87 -1.23
CA ALA A 19 -5.14 -9.15 -2.55
C ALA A 19 -3.69 -9.62 -2.46
N TRP A 20 -2.90 -9.04 -1.56
CA TRP A 20 -1.53 -9.48 -1.28
C TRP A 20 -1.51 -10.95 -0.87
N GLY A 21 -2.35 -11.34 0.09
CA GLY A 21 -2.42 -12.73 0.57
C GLY A 21 -2.82 -13.72 -0.52
N ARG A 22 -3.59 -13.28 -1.51
CA ARG A 22 -3.94 -14.09 -2.68
C ARG A 22 -2.92 -13.96 -3.82
N HIS A 23 -1.92 -13.08 -3.67
CA HIS A 23 -0.93 -12.76 -4.71
C HIS A 23 -1.60 -12.30 -6.01
N ASP A 24 -2.67 -11.54 -5.86
CA ASP A 24 -3.47 -10.97 -6.95
C ASP A 24 -2.98 -9.55 -7.24
N ALA A 25 -2.05 -9.42 -8.18
CA ALA A 25 -1.45 -8.13 -8.49
C ALA A 25 -2.48 -7.11 -8.99
N ASP A 26 -3.44 -7.53 -9.80
CA ASP A 26 -4.52 -6.65 -10.27
C ASP A 26 -5.36 -6.12 -9.11
N GLY A 27 -5.67 -6.97 -8.14
CA GLY A 27 -6.38 -6.58 -6.93
C GLY A 27 -5.59 -5.59 -6.08
N MET A 28 -4.28 -5.75 -5.99
CA MET A 28 -3.41 -4.87 -5.22
C MET A 28 -3.37 -3.44 -5.78
N VAL A 29 -3.55 -3.27 -7.08
CA VAL A 29 -3.51 -1.94 -7.71
C VAL A 29 -4.89 -1.38 -8.01
N ALA A 30 -5.95 -2.06 -7.61
CA ALA A 30 -7.33 -1.70 -7.96
C ALA A 30 -7.75 -0.30 -7.52
N SER A 31 -7.22 0.19 -6.38
CA SER A 31 -7.56 1.52 -5.87
C SER A 31 -6.73 2.64 -6.49
N LEU A 32 -5.69 2.33 -7.25
CA LEU A 32 -4.77 3.35 -7.75
C LEU A 32 -5.38 4.10 -8.93
N ALA A 33 -5.24 5.43 -8.90
CA ALA A 33 -5.48 6.26 -10.07
C ALA A 33 -4.44 5.95 -11.16
N ASP A 34 -4.73 6.28 -12.41
CA ASP A 34 -3.85 5.95 -13.54
C ASP A 34 -2.45 6.55 -13.40
N ASP A 35 -2.35 7.74 -12.82
CA ASP A 35 -1.11 8.47 -12.62
C ASP A 35 -0.58 8.35 -11.18
N ALA A 36 -1.08 7.40 -10.40
CA ALA A 36 -0.63 7.20 -9.02
C ALA A 36 0.86 6.86 -8.99
N GLN A 37 1.56 7.45 -8.02
CA GLN A 37 2.97 7.22 -7.83
C GLN A 37 3.22 6.40 -6.58
N PHE A 38 4.18 5.52 -6.66
CA PHE A 38 4.54 4.64 -5.56
C PHE A 38 6.07 4.60 -5.40
N ILE A 39 6.53 4.78 -4.16
CA ILE A 39 7.94 4.62 -3.83
C ILE A 39 8.07 3.49 -2.82
N THR A 40 8.85 2.46 -3.18
CA THR A 40 9.06 1.30 -2.33
C THR A 40 10.10 1.58 -1.25
N VAL A 41 10.21 0.67 -0.28
CA VAL A 41 11.20 0.77 0.79
C VAL A 41 12.64 0.80 0.26
N ASN A 42 12.88 0.28 -0.94
CA ASN A 42 14.19 0.26 -1.58
C ASN A 42 14.42 1.43 -2.55
N GLY A 43 13.47 2.35 -2.61
CA GLY A 43 13.57 3.52 -3.48
C GLY A 43 13.17 3.28 -4.93
N ALA A 44 12.56 2.15 -5.26
CA ALA A 44 11.97 1.97 -6.58
C ALA A 44 10.76 2.90 -6.70
N TRP A 45 10.72 3.70 -7.75
CA TRP A 45 9.71 4.72 -7.95
C TRP A 45 8.92 4.42 -9.20
N THR A 46 7.69 3.98 -9.05
CA THR A 46 6.76 3.80 -10.16
C THR A 46 5.86 5.02 -10.28
N LYS A 47 5.56 5.43 -11.49
CA LYS A 47 4.88 6.70 -11.78
C LYS A 47 3.50 6.52 -12.40
N THR A 48 3.10 5.28 -12.67
CA THR A 48 1.80 4.96 -13.24
C THR A 48 1.24 3.69 -12.63
N HIS A 49 -0.06 3.52 -12.76
CA HIS A 49 -0.76 2.29 -12.39
C HIS A 49 -0.12 1.07 -13.07
N ALA A 50 0.18 1.18 -14.37
CA ALA A 50 0.76 0.08 -15.13
C ALA A 50 2.15 -0.31 -14.63
N GLU A 51 3.00 0.66 -14.30
CA GLU A 51 4.33 0.38 -13.75
C GLU A 51 4.24 -0.33 -12.40
N TYR A 52 3.32 0.10 -11.54
CA TYR A 52 3.15 -0.54 -10.23
C TYR A 52 2.60 -1.95 -10.37
N LEU A 53 1.65 -2.15 -11.28
CA LEU A 53 1.13 -3.49 -11.57
C LEU A 53 2.25 -4.45 -11.99
N ASP A 54 3.14 -4.01 -12.89
CA ASP A 54 4.28 -4.82 -13.33
C ASP A 54 5.21 -5.16 -12.17
N LEU A 55 5.45 -4.19 -11.28
CA LEU A 55 6.26 -4.42 -10.08
C LEU A 55 5.63 -5.48 -9.18
N MET A 56 4.34 -5.39 -8.92
CA MET A 56 3.63 -6.36 -8.08
C MET A 56 3.64 -7.76 -8.70
N LYS A 57 3.48 -7.86 -10.01
CA LYS A 57 3.58 -9.14 -10.72
C LYS A 57 4.94 -9.80 -10.54
N ARG A 58 6.02 -9.02 -10.56
CA ARG A 58 7.37 -9.56 -10.34
C ARG A 58 7.60 -9.97 -8.89
N LEU A 59 7.20 -9.13 -7.94
CA LEU A 59 7.44 -9.40 -6.52
C LEU A 59 6.63 -10.58 -5.99
N HIS A 60 5.44 -10.81 -6.53
CA HIS A 60 4.54 -11.89 -6.12
C HIS A 60 4.56 -13.09 -7.05
N GLY A 61 5.34 -13.04 -8.12
CA GLY A 61 5.43 -14.11 -9.09
C GLY A 61 6.31 -15.27 -8.62
N VAL A 62 6.52 -16.23 -9.52
CA VAL A 62 7.19 -17.52 -9.23
C VAL A 62 8.55 -17.36 -8.56
N ASN A 63 9.32 -16.34 -8.94
CA ASN A 63 10.65 -16.10 -8.38
C ASN A 63 10.68 -14.85 -7.47
N GLY A 64 9.53 -14.27 -7.18
CA GLY A 64 9.46 -13.06 -6.38
C GLY A 64 9.62 -13.32 -4.88
N PRO A 65 10.20 -12.35 -4.13
CA PRO A 65 10.40 -12.52 -2.70
C PRO A 65 9.11 -12.59 -1.89
N PHE A 66 8.01 -12.08 -2.44
CA PHE A 66 6.71 -12.06 -1.75
C PHE A 66 5.77 -13.21 -2.13
N ARG A 67 6.24 -14.18 -2.93
CA ARG A 67 5.39 -15.23 -3.50
C ARG A 67 4.62 -16.07 -2.48
N VAL A 68 5.10 -16.15 -1.24
CA VAL A 68 4.45 -16.92 -0.16
C VAL A 68 4.12 -16.06 1.06
N SER A 69 4.19 -14.75 0.91
CA SER A 69 3.99 -13.82 2.02
C SER A 69 2.54 -13.43 2.24
N THR A 70 2.27 -12.95 3.45
CA THR A 70 1.02 -12.28 3.81
C THR A 70 1.36 -10.90 4.37
N ARG A 71 0.37 -10.02 4.39
CA ARG A 71 0.53 -8.66 4.90
C ARG A 71 -0.68 -8.27 5.73
N ASP A 72 -0.43 -7.62 6.85
CA ASP A 72 -1.49 -7.01 7.66
C ASP A 72 -1.11 -5.59 8.07
N THR A 73 -2.11 -4.83 8.48
CA THR A 73 -1.96 -3.43 8.87
C THR A 73 -2.66 -3.21 10.22
N PRO A 74 -1.95 -3.47 11.35
CA PRO A 74 -2.57 -3.38 12.67
C PRO A 74 -2.90 -1.95 13.11
N GLU A 75 -2.36 -0.94 12.46
CA GLU A 75 -2.58 0.45 12.87
C GLU A 75 -2.73 1.35 11.65
N MET A 76 -3.80 2.15 11.62
CA MET A 76 -4.10 3.10 10.53
C MET A 76 -4.58 4.42 11.13
N HIS A 77 -4.00 5.54 10.66
CA HIS A 77 -4.37 6.89 11.08
C HIS A 77 -4.71 7.70 9.84
N ILE A 78 -5.94 8.20 9.78
CA ILE A 78 -6.45 8.99 8.65
C ILE A 78 -6.56 10.44 9.06
N ARG A 79 -6.06 11.33 8.19
CA ARG A 79 -6.20 12.76 8.35
C ARG A 79 -6.77 13.35 7.06
N PHE A 80 -7.92 14.02 7.16
CA PHE A 80 -8.48 14.75 6.02
C PHE A 80 -7.76 16.08 5.86
N LEU A 81 -7.28 16.34 4.65
CA LEU A 81 -6.64 17.61 4.29
C LEU A 81 -7.65 18.54 3.64
N ALA A 82 -8.68 17.99 3.04
CA ALA A 82 -9.82 18.65 2.44
C ALA A 82 -10.98 17.64 2.42
N PRO A 83 -12.22 18.04 2.11
CA PRO A 83 -13.33 17.09 2.05
C PRO A 83 -13.12 15.92 1.06
N ASP A 84 -12.30 16.12 0.04
CA ASP A 84 -12.04 15.13 -1.02
C ASP A 84 -10.58 14.67 -1.08
N VAL A 85 -9.77 15.02 -0.08
CA VAL A 85 -8.35 14.61 -0.01
C VAL A 85 -8.02 14.19 1.41
N ALA A 86 -7.43 13.00 1.56
CA ALA A 86 -6.98 12.51 2.86
C ALA A 86 -5.61 11.84 2.75
N MET A 87 -4.95 11.78 3.89
CA MET A 87 -3.67 11.10 4.04
C MET A 87 -3.83 10.04 5.12
N MET A 88 -3.31 8.84 4.86
CA MET A 88 -3.29 7.76 5.84
C MET A 88 -1.85 7.35 6.11
N HIS A 89 -1.48 7.36 7.39
CA HIS A 89 -0.27 6.71 7.85
C HIS A 89 -0.66 5.37 8.46
N SER A 90 0.13 4.34 8.18
CA SER A 90 -0.17 3.00 8.67
C SER A 90 1.11 2.29 9.10
N LYS A 91 0.96 1.38 10.06
CA LYS A 91 1.99 0.40 10.36
C LYS A 91 1.58 -0.91 9.72
N PHE A 92 2.50 -1.51 8.95
CA PHE A 92 2.21 -2.78 8.29
C PHE A 92 3.26 -3.83 8.65
N HIS A 93 2.84 -5.08 8.58
CA HIS A 93 3.70 -6.25 8.76
C HIS A 93 3.64 -7.11 7.52
N ILE A 94 4.80 -7.60 7.07
CA ILE A 94 4.90 -8.59 6.01
C ILE A 94 5.50 -9.84 6.64
N HIS A 95 4.80 -10.97 6.50
CA HIS A 95 5.21 -12.27 7.02
C HIS A 95 5.52 -13.20 5.86
N GLY A 96 6.68 -13.85 5.88
CA GLY A 96 7.03 -14.83 4.86
C GLY A 96 7.71 -14.27 3.62
N ASP A 97 8.28 -13.07 3.69
CA ASP A 97 9.21 -12.58 2.66
C ASP A 97 10.41 -13.52 2.65
N THR A 98 10.81 -13.99 1.48
CA THR A 98 11.88 -15.00 1.38
C THR A 98 13.25 -14.46 1.74
N ASP A 99 13.45 -13.14 1.62
CA ASP A 99 14.72 -12.49 1.97
C ASP A 99 14.74 -12.06 3.44
N GLU A 100 13.59 -11.69 3.97
CA GLU A 100 13.45 -11.19 5.34
C GLU A 100 12.08 -11.61 5.88
N PRO A 101 12.00 -12.78 6.58
CA PRO A 101 10.73 -13.43 6.93
C PRO A 101 9.74 -12.57 7.73
N GLU A 102 10.26 -11.67 8.57
CA GLU A 102 9.42 -10.75 9.33
C GLU A 102 9.87 -9.33 9.07
N ARG A 103 8.98 -8.54 8.46
CA ARG A 103 9.25 -7.14 8.15
C ARG A 103 8.16 -6.26 8.71
N THR A 104 8.54 -5.11 9.21
CA THR A 104 7.61 -4.06 9.61
C THR A 104 7.94 -2.79 8.88
N GLY A 105 6.93 -2.00 8.60
CA GLY A 105 7.12 -0.73 7.93
C GLY A 105 6.05 0.28 8.30
N ILE A 106 6.28 1.49 7.86
CA ILE A 106 5.31 2.58 7.94
C ILE A 106 5.01 3.03 6.51
N GLY A 107 3.73 3.09 6.19
CA GLY A 107 3.26 3.55 4.89
C GLY A 107 2.59 4.91 4.99
N THR A 108 2.76 5.72 3.97
CA THR A 108 2.01 6.94 3.76
C THR A 108 1.23 6.80 2.46
N ARG A 109 -0.09 6.94 2.54
CA ARG A 109 -0.98 6.86 1.39
C ARG A 109 -1.76 8.16 1.29
N VAL A 110 -1.76 8.77 0.12
CA VAL A 110 -2.62 9.92 -0.18
C VAL A 110 -3.76 9.43 -1.06
N VAL A 111 -4.98 9.74 -0.65
CA VAL A 111 -6.19 9.35 -1.37
C VAL A 111 -7.00 10.58 -1.75
N ARG A 112 -7.68 10.49 -2.86
CA ARG A 112 -8.51 11.56 -3.39
C ARG A 112 -9.85 11.00 -3.85
N LYS A 113 -10.93 11.73 -3.58
CA LYS A 113 -12.26 11.33 -4.05
C LYS A 113 -12.45 11.84 -5.47
N ILE A 114 -12.55 10.91 -6.41
CA ILE A 114 -12.69 11.19 -7.85
C ILE A 114 -13.95 10.49 -8.32
N ASP A 115 -14.88 11.27 -8.89
CA ASP A 115 -16.16 10.74 -9.37
C ASP A 115 -16.89 9.91 -8.29
N GLY A 116 -16.88 10.42 -7.06
CA GLY A 116 -17.56 9.78 -5.93
C GLY A 116 -16.83 8.60 -5.31
N ARG A 117 -15.63 8.26 -5.78
CA ARG A 117 -14.85 7.11 -5.28
C ARG A 117 -13.49 7.55 -4.79
N TRP A 118 -13.07 6.99 -3.64
CA TRP A 118 -11.73 7.22 -3.12
C TRP A 118 -10.71 6.44 -3.93
N ARG A 119 -9.67 7.14 -4.40
CA ARG A 119 -8.59 6.57 -5.20
C ARG A 119 -7.25 6.92 -4.58
N THR A 120 -6.31 5.98 -4.61
CA THR A 120 -4.94 6.22 -4.18
C THR A 120 -4.21 6.98 -5.27
N VAL A 121 -3.57 8.10 -4.89
CA VAL A 121 -2.79 8.93 -5.84
C VAL A 121 -1.30 8.90 -5.53
N ALA A 122 -0.90 8.58 -4.31
CA ALA A 122 0.50 8.43 -3.94
C ALA A 122 0.65 7.49 -2.77
N VAL A 123 1.71 6.68 -2.79
CA VAL A 123 2.11 5.82 -1.67
C VAL A 123 3.62 5.86 -1.54
N GLN A 124 4.10 5.91 -0.30
CA GLN A 124 5.50 5.72 0.01
C GLN A 124 5.63 4.85 1.25
N ASN A 125 6.48 3.86 1.19
CA ASN A 125 6.73 2.95 2.31
C ASN A 125 8.15 3.09 2.82
N THR A 126 8.30 2.97 4.14
CA THR A 126 9.59 3.01 4.82
C THR A 126 9.71 1.75 5.68
N ASP A 127 10.83 1.04 5.58
CA ASP A 127 11.12 -0.07 6.49
C ASP A 127 11.45 0.48 7.88
N VAL A 128 10.91 -0.19 8.89
CA VAL A 128 11.30 0.06 10.28
C VAL A 128 12.35 -0.98 10.67
N ARG A 129 13.54 -0.51 11.02
CA ARG A 129 14.65 -1.39 11.37
C ARG A 129 15.04 -1.17 12.84
N VAL A 130 14.95 -2.24 13.61
CA VAL A 130 15.30 -2.23 15.04
C VAL A 130 16.79 -1.99 15.20
N GLY A 131 17.16 -1.13 16.15
CA GLY A 131 18.57 -0.85 16.47
C GLY A 131 19.25 0.15 15.55
N ARG A 132 18.58 0.65 14.53
CA ARG A 132 19.15 1.67 13.64
C ARG A 132 19.07 3.05 14.30
N ARG A 133 20.15 3.81 14.17
CA ARG A 133 20.20 5.19 14.69
C ARG A 133 20.12 6.19 13.54
N HIS A 134 19.64 7.36 13.88
CA HIS A 134 19.57 8.51 12.97
C HIS A 134 20.61 9.56 13.32
#